data_ac89ababcfe7fcae0b19cd20585b8bc9
#
_entry.id   ac89ababcfe7fcae0b19cd20585b8bc9
#
_cell.length_a   1.000
_cell.length_b   1.000
_cell.length_c   1.000
_cell.angle_alpha   90.00
_cell.angle_beta   90.00
_cell.angle_gamma   90.00
#
_symmetry.space_group_name_H-M   'P 1'
#
loop_
_entity.id
_entity.type
_entity.pdbx_description
1 polymer ?
#
loop_
_entity_poly.entity_id
_entity_poly.type
_entity_poly.pdbx_seq_one_letter_code
_entity_poly.pdbx_strand_id
1 'polypeptide(L)'
;MFNTVNNPIEYILECIDTIYSIKHKNGAIRRVNVNIAATTVENYRKLSDAGIGTYILFQETYHKESYLKLHPTGPKHDYDYHTEAMDRAMEGGIDDVGLGVLFGLEMYKYEFAGLLMHAEHLEAVHGVGPQTISVPRIKRADDIDPSAFDNSISDELFEKIIACIRIAVPYTGMIISTREGEKVREKALSIGISQISGGSRTSVGGYTEEERPHDSEQFDVSDQRTLDEVVNWLMKLGYIPSFCTACYREGRTGDRFMSLCKNGQILNCCHPNALMTLTEYLTDYASDDTKKTGFALIEKELEKIPAPKVKAIAKENVEEIRASNRRDFRF
;
A
#
# COMPACT_ATOMS: atom_id res chain seq x y z
N MET A 1 8.14 3.34 -12.37
CA MET A 1 9.19 4.05 -13.07
C MET A 1 10.51 3.66 -12.39
N PHE A 2 11.65 3.44 -12.83
CA PHE A 2 12.33 3.44 -14.08
C PHE A 2 13.75 2.91 -13.81
N ASN A 3 14.03 1.67 -13.99
CA ASN A 3 15.41 1.25 -14.19
C ASN A 3 15.69 1.43 -15.70
N THR A 4 15.98 2.65 -16.09
CA THR A 4 16.36 3.03 -17.45
C THR A 4 17.77 3.63 -17.46
N VAL A 5 18.36 3.85 -18.60
CA VAL A 5 19.65 4.54 -18.71
C VAL A 5 19.66 5.90 -17.97
N ASN A 6 18.46 6.52 -17.86
CA ASN A 6 18.31 7.82 -17.20
C ASN A 6 18.04 7.71 -15.68
N ASN A 7 17.61 6.53 -15.18
CA ASN A 7 17.35 6.27 -13.76
C ASN A 7 17.95 4.91 -13.38
N PRO A 8 19.27 4.78 -13.26
CA PRO A 8 19.92 3.54 -12.85
C PRO A 8 19.58 3.19 -11.41
N ILE A 9 19.85 1.94 -11.01
CA ILE A 9 19.56 1.49 -9.65
C ILE A 9 20.28 2.34 -8.59
N GLU A 10 21.45 2.83 -8.89
CA GLU A 10 22.25 3.68 -8.00
C GLU A 10 21.54 4.98 -7.68
N TYR A 11 20.86 5.60 -8.65
CA TYR A 11 20.02 6.79 -8.43
C TYR A 11 18.84 6.49 -7.48
N ILE A 12 18.22 5.33 -7.65
CA ILE A 12 17.11 4.92 -6.77
C ILE A 12 17.59 4.71 -5.34
N LEU A 13 18.76 4.09 -5.17
CA LEU A 13 19.39 3.89 -3.86
C LEU A 13 19.72 5.22 -3.20
N GLU A 14 20.28 6.18 -3.94
CA GLU A 14 20.54 7.53 -3.44
C GLU A 14 19.26 8.25 -3.00
N CYS A 15 18.16 8.08 -3.74
CA CYS A 15 16.85 8.60 -3.33
C CYS A 15 16.38 7.98 -2.02
N ILE A 16 16.53 6.66 -1.84
CA ILE A 16 16.14 5.95 -0.63
C ILE A 16 16.97 6.46 0.57
N ASP A 17 18.27 6.55 0.42
CA ASP A 17 19.18 7.07 1.46
C ASP A 17 18.81 8.49 1.84
N THR A 18 18.56 9.34 0.84
CA THR A 18 18.13 10.72 1.06
C THR A 18 16.83 10.77 1.87
N ILE A 19 15.83 9.98 1.50
CA ILE A 19 14.54 9.94 2.20
C ILE A 19 14.73 9.47 3.66
N TYR A 20 15.49 8.42 3.90
CA TYR A 20 15.74 7.92 5.25
C TYR A 20 16.59 8.86 6.11
N SER A 21 17.42 9.73 5.50
CA SER A 21 18.22 10.71 6.20
C SER A 21 17.40 11.88 6.76
N ILE A 22 16.21 12.14 6.19
CA ILE A 22 15.37 13.29 6.57
C ILE A 22 14.79 13.09 7.97
N LYS A 23 15.04 14.08 8.82
CA LYS A 23 14.42 14.19 10.15
C LYS A 23 13.60 15.48 10.19
N HIS A 24 12.37 15.39 10.64
CA HIS A 24 11.49 16.54 10.78
C HIS A 24 10.82 16.53 12.15
N LYS A 25 11.11 17.51 12.99
CA LYS A 25 10.63 17.56 14.38
C LYS A 25 10.92 16.22 15.10
N ASN A 26 9.89 15.54 15.56
CA ASN A 26 9.97 14.24 16.23
C ASN A 26 9.87 13.05 15.26
N GLY A 27 9.64 13.31 13.99
CA GLY A 27 9.37 12.32 12.96
C GLY A 27 10.56 11.99 12.06
N ALA A 28 10.49 10.80 11.49
CA ALA A 28 11.34 10.34 10.40
C ALA A 28 10.52 9.41 9.51
N ILE A 29 10.85 9.35 8.22
CA ILE A 29 10.31 8.32 7.34
C ILE A 29 10.94 6.99 7.74
N ARG A 30 10.11 6.00 8.06
CA ARG A 30 10.54 4.70 8.61
C ARG A 30 10.36 3.55 7.65
N ARG A 31 9.74 3.80 6.49
CA ARG A 31 9.50 2.83 5.43
C ARG A 31 9.40 3.52 4.08
N VAL A 32 10.13 3.00 3.12
CA VAL A 32 10.05 3.38 1.69
C VAL A 32 9.61 2.15 0.90
N ASN A 33 8.53 2.26 0.15
CA ASN A 33 8.14 1.24 -0.82
C ASN A 33 8.66 1.63 -2.20
N VAL A 34 9.00 0.64 -3.00
CA VAL A 34 9.54 0.86 -4.33
C VAL A 34 8.62 0.29 -5.38
N ASN A 35 8.31 1.10 -6.39
CA ASN A 35 7.55 0.70 -7.57
C ASN A 35 8.35 1.11 -8.81
N ILE A 36 9.16 0.18 -9.31
CA ILE A 36 9.98 0.33 -10.52
C ILE A 36 9.71 -0.83 -11.46
N ALA A 37 10.07 -0.67 -12.74
CA ALA A 37 9.99 -1.76 -13.71
C ALA A 37 10.82 -2.98 -13.25
N ALA A 38 10.46 -4.15 -13.76
CA ALA A 38 11.17 -5.40 -13.50
C ALA A 38 12.69 -5.25 -13.73
N THR A 39 13.49 -5.79 -12.82
CA THR A 39 14.95 -5.69 -12.87
C THR A 39 15.61 -7.03 -12.50
N THR A 40 16.92 -7.03 -12.35
CA THR A 40 17.73 -8.23 -12.05
C THR A 40 17.67 -8.59 -10.56
N VAL A 41 17.96 -9.86 -10.24
CA VAL A 41 18.09 -10.33 -8.84
C VAL A 41 19.12 -9.51 -8.07
N GLU A 42 20.25 -9.14 -8.73
CA GLU A 42 21.28 -8.29 -8.11
C GLU A 42 20.75 -6.93 -7.71
N ASN A 43 19.97 -6.27 -8.59
CA ASN A 43 19.36 -4.97 -8.28
C ASN A 43 18.31 -5.08 -7.16
N TYR A 44 17.52 -6.15 -7.14
CA TYR A 44 16.59 -6.41 -6.04
C TYR A 44 17.32 -6.64 -4.72
N ARG A 45 18.49 -7.31 -4.74
CA ARG A 45 19.32 -7.46 -3.54
C ARG A 45 19.82 -6.12 -3.02
N LYS A 46 20.28 -5.22 -3.91
CA LYS A 46 20.65 -3.85 -3.52
C LYS A 46 19.48 -3.09 -2.87
N LEU A 47 18.27 -3.25 -3.39
CA LEU A 47 17.05 -2.65 -2.80
C LEU A 47 16.71 -3.25 -1.43
N SER A 48 16.85 -4.57 -1.29
CA SER A 48 16.68 -5.27 -0.01
C SER A 48 17.69 -4.77 1.03
N ASP A 49 18.95 -4.68 0.65
CA ASP A 49 20.03 -4.16 1.52
C ASP A 49 19.82 -2.69 1.91
N ALA A 50 19.22 -1.89 1.04
CA ALA A 50 18.81 -0.52 1.34
C ALA A 50 17.61 -0.43 2.31
N GLY A 51 17.03 -1.54 2.69
CA GLY A 51 15.96 -1.61 3.70
C GLY A 51 14.61 -1.11 3.21
N ILE A 52 14.26 -1.37 1.94
CA ILE A 52 12.92 -1.05 1.46
C ILE A 52 11.85 -1.88 2.20
N GLY A 53 10.63 -1.37 2.22
CA GLY A 53 9.47 -2.11 2.72
C GLY A 53 8.97 -3.11 1.68
N THR A 54 8.02 -2.69 0.86
CA THR A 54 7.42 -3.53 -0.18
C THR A 54 7.96 -3.16 -1.56
N TYR A 55 8.27 -4.14 -2.38
CA TYR A 55 8.38 -3.98 -3.82
C TYR A 55 7.01 -4.23 -4.46
N ILE A 56 6.49 -3.26 -5.20
CA ILE A 56 5.17 -3.33 -5.83
C ILE A 56 5.34 -3.21 -7.34
N LEU A 57 4.75 -4.14 -8.08
CA LEU A 57 4.67 -4.05 -9.54
C LEU A 57 3.32 -4.60 -10.01
N PHE A 58 2.58 -3.77 -10.75
CA PHE A 58 1.33 -4.22 -11.34
C PHE A 58 1.61 -4.98 -12.63
N GLN A 59 0.95 -6.13 -12.76
CA GLN A 59 0.98 -6.92 -14.01
C GLN A 59 0.34 -6.17 -15.17
N GLU A 60 -0.49 -5.19 -14.90
CA GLU A 60 -1.40 -4.48 -15.81
C GLU A 60 -2.47 -5.43 -16.36
N THR A 61 -2.13 -6.41 -17.20
CA THR A 61 -3.00 -7.52 -17.64
C THR A 61 -2.23 -8.83 -17.68
N TYR A 62 -2.87 -9.92 -17.31
CA TYR A 62 -2.34 -11.28 -17.47
C TYR A 62 -2.56 -11.81 -18.90
N HIS A 63 -3.37 -11.17 -19.74
CA HIS A 63 -3.59 -11.57 -21.11
C HIS A 63 -2.41 -11.15 -22.00
N LYS A 64 -1.53 -12.10 -22.32
CA LYS A 64 -0.23 -11.86 -22.97
C LYS A 64 -0.35 -11.08 -24.28
N GLU A 65 -1.33 -11.41 -25.13
CA GLU A 65 -1.50 -10.72 -26.42
C GLU A 65 -1.89 -9.24 -26.23
N SER A 66 -2.79 -8.95 -25.29
CA SER A 66 -3.18 -7.58 -24.95
C SER A 66 -2.03 -6.82 -24.30
N TYR A 67 -1.30 -7.48 -23.41
CA TYR A 67 -0.11 -6.92 -22.78
C TYR A 67 0.92 -6.44 -23.81
N LEU A 68 1.28 -7.28 -24.76
CA LEU A 68 2.26 -6.97 -25.81
C LEU A 68 1.80 -5.84 -26.75
N LYS A 69 0.50 -5.72 -27.00
CA LYS A 69 -0.07 -4.60 -27.76
C LYS A 69 0.02 -3.28 -27.01
N LEU A 70 -0.19 -3.31 -25.69
CA LEU A 70 -0.17 -2.13 -24.81
C LEU A 70 1.24 -1.69 -24.44
N HIS A 71 2.22 -2.61 -24.50
CA HIS A 71 3.62 -2.36 -24.13
C HIS A 71 4.58 -2.72 -25.29
N PRO A 72 4.47 -2.05 -26.45
CA PRO A 72 5.25 -2.40 -27.64
C PRO A 72 6.75 -2.12 -27.49
N THR A 73 7.13 -1.26 -26.56
CA THR A 73 8.52 -0.84 -26.30
C THR A 73 8.73 -0.48 -24.82
N GLY A 74 9.98 -0.19 -24.46
CA GLY A 74 10.32 0.25 -23.11
C GLY A 74 10.58 -0.89 -22.13
N PRO A 75 10.81 -0.60 -20.85
CA PRO A 75 11.25 -1.58 -19.85
C PRO A 75 10.19 -2.64 -19.48
N LYS A 76 8.93 -2.41 -19.86
CA LYS A 76 7.83 -3.36 -19.66
C LYS A 76 7.48 -4.19 -20.90
N HIS A 77 8.22 -4.08 -22.01
CA HIS A 77 7.85 -4.74 -23.29
C HIS A 77 7.93 -6.27 -23.23
N ASP A 78 8.77 -6.83 -22.36
CA ASP A 78 8.91 -8.28 -22.21
C ASP A 78 7.93 -8.80 -21.16
N TYR A 79 6.89 -9.47 -21.62
CA TYR A 79 5.83 -10.00 -20.77
C TYR A 79 6.35 -11.02 -19.75
N ASP A 80 7.14 -11.98 -20.20
CA ASP A 80 7.62 -13.07 -19.36
C ASP A 80 8.58 -12.52 -18.28
N TYR A 81 9.51 -11.66 -18.69
CA TYR A 81 10.41 -10.97 -17.75
C TYR A 81 9.66 -10.10 -16.73
N HIS A 82 8.58 -9.43 -17.16
CA HIS A 82 7.75 -8.62 -16.29
C HIS A 82 6.95 -9.48 -15.30
N THR A 83 6.34 -10.57 -15.77
CA THR A 83 5.52 -11.47 -14.94
C THR A 83 6.35 -12.16 -13.84
N GLU A 84 7.60 -12.54 -14.15
CA GLU A 84 8.54 -13.17 -13.21
C GLU A 84 9.28 -12.16 -12.29
N ALA A 85 8.88 -10.90 -12.28
CA ALA A 85 9.58 -9.87 -11.49
C ALA A 85 9.54 -10.15 -9.99
N MET A 86 8.43 -10.70 -9.47
CA MET A 86 8.29 -11.00 -8.04
C MET A 86 9.18 -12.18 -7.63
N ASP A 87 9.33 -13.19 -8.46
CA ASP A 87 10.25 -14.31 -8.21
C ASP A 87 11.69 -13.79 -8.06
N ARG A 88 12.13 -12.94 -8.99
CA ARG A 88 13.46 -12.34 -8.89
C ARG A 88 13.62 -11.40 -7.71
N ALA A 89 12.57 -10.70 -7.32
CA ALA A 89 12.59 -9.84 -6.14
C ALA A 89 12.77 -10.67 -4.85
N MET A 90 12.05 -11.78 -4.74
CA MET A 90 12.15 -12.69 -3.60
C MET A 90 13.50 -13.42 -3.56
N GLU A 91 14.05 -13.85 -4.71
CA GLU A 91 15.42 -14.34 -4.82
C GLU A 91 16.45 -13.29 -4.40
N GLY A 92 16.20 -12.03 -4.64
CA GLY A 92 16.99 -10.88 -4.22
C GLY A 92 16.91 -10.57 -2.72
N GLY A 93 16.04 -11.27 -1.97
CA GLY A 93 15.86 -11.09 -0.53
C GLY A 93 14.75 -10.12 -0.13
N ILE A 94 13.89 -9.73 -1.06
CA ILE A 94 12.68 -8.95 -0.78
C ILE A 94 11.53 -9.92 -0.49
N ASP A 95 11.15 -10.06 0.76
CA ASP A 95 10.10 -10.98 1.21
C ASP A 95 8.71 -10.31 1.36
N ASP A 96 8.62 -9.02 1.05
CA ASP A 96 7.36 -8.26 1.02
C ASP A 96 7.12 -7.74 -0.40
N VAL A 97 6.30 -8.46 -1.16
CA VAL A 97 5.95 -8.12 -2.54
C VAL A 97 4.47 -7.80 -2.67
N GLY A 98 4.17 -6.88 -3.61
CA GLY A 98 2.81 -6.42 -3.88
C GLY A 98 2.40 -6.64 -5.32
N LEU A 99 1.32 -7.39 -5.51
CA LEU A 99 0.70 -7.64 -6.80
C LEU A 99 -0.38 -6.60 -7.12
N GLY A 100 -0.76 -6.54 -8.38
CA GLY A 100 -1.91 -5.79 -8.85
C GLY A 100 -2.19 -6.06 -10.32
N VAL A 101 -3.46 -5.87 -10.70
CA VAL A 101 -3.89 -5.94 -12.09
C VAL A 101 -4.82 -4.75 -12.35
N LEU A 102 -4.73 -4.17 -13.53
CA LEU A 102 -5.58 -3.03 -13.92
C LEU A 102 -6.87 -3.54 -14.53
N PHE A 103 -7.89 -3.70 -13.68
CA PHE A 103 -9.21 -4.17 -14.12
C PHE A 103 -9.85 -3.21 -15.13
N GLY A 104 -10.33 -3.77 -16.23
CA GLY A 104 -10.92 -3.04 -17.33
C GLY A 104 -10.07 -3.00 -18.61
N LEU A 105 -8.81 -3.41 -18.55
CA LEU A 105 -7.99 -3.61 -19.77
C LEU A 105 -8.43 -4.85 -20.55
N GLU A 106 -8.71 -5.94 -19.83
CA GLU A 106 -9.12 -7.21 -20.41
C GLU A 106 -10.25 -7.83 -19.57
N MET A 107 -10.76 -9.00 -19.96
CA MET A 107 -11.84 -9.70 -19.28
C MET A 107 -11.54 -9.89 -17.78
N TYR A 108 -12.35 -9.33 -16.91
CA TYR A 108 -12.12 -9.36 -15.46
C TYR A 108 -11.98 -10.77 -14.86
N LYS A 109 -12.64 -11.78 -15.44
CA LYS A 109 -12.52 -13.18 -14.99
C LYS A 109 -11.14 -13.75 -15.27
N TYR A 110 -10.56 -13.39 -16.43
CA TYR A 110 -9.22 -13.80 -16.79
C TYR A 110 -8.18 -13.13 -15.88
N GLU A 111 -8.33 -11.83 -15.68
CA GLU A 111 -7.46 -11.05 -14.78
C GLU A 111 -7.53 -11.53 -13.34
N PHE A 112 -8.75 -11.82 -12.86
CA PHE A 112 -8.95 -12.36 -11.52
C PHE A 112 -8.29 -13.74 -11.36
N ALA A 113 -8.48 -14.65 -12.32
CA ALA A 113 -7.84 -15.97 -12.30
C ALA A 113 -6.30 -15.84 -12.34
N GLY A 114 -5.76 -15.02 -13.24
CA GLY A 114 -4.32 -14.77 -13.33
C GLY A 114 -3.72 -14.22 -12.04
N LEU A 115 -4.41 -13.28 -11.40
CA LEU A 115 -4.00 -12.71 -10.11
C LEU A 115 -3.94 -13.77 -9.00
N LEU A 116 -4.94 -14.64 -8.91
CA LEU A 116 -4.96 -15.71 -7.92
C LEU A 116 -3.88 -16.75 -8.19
N MET A 117 -3.71 -17.15 -9.44
CA MET A 117 -2.65 -18.10 -9.85
C MET A 117 -1.25 -17.54 -9.54
N HIS A 118 -1.03 -16.25 -9.74
CA HIS A 118 0.23 -15.60 -9.40
C HIS A 118 0.46 -15.57 -7.87
N ALA A 119 -0.57 -15.27 -7.09
CA ALA A 119 -0.49 -15.32 -5.62
C ALA A 119 -0.19 -16.75 -5.12
N GLU A 120 -0.86 -17.76 -5.67
CA GLU A 120 -0.62 -19.18 -5.35
C GLU A 120 0.78 -19.63 -5.78
N HIS A 121 1.27 -19.18 -6.95
CA HIS A 121 2.62 -19.48 -7.43
C HIS A 121 3.67 -18.96 -6.43
N LEU A 122 3.57 -17.72 -5.99
CA LEU A 122 4.53 -17.16 -5.03
C LEU A 122 4.50 -17.93 -3.70
N GLU A 123 3.34 -18.29 -3.19
CA GLU A 123 3.22 -19.09 -1.97
C GLU A 123 3.81 -20.50 -2.18
N ALA A 124 3.60 -21.13 -3.33
CA ALA A 124 4.10 -22.48 -3.62
C ALA A 124 5.63 -22.53 -3.82
N VAL A 125 6.20 -21.51 -4.48
CA VAL A 125 7.63 -21.48 -4.84
C VAL A 125 8.47 -20.91 -3.71
N HIS A 126 8.01 -19.83 -3.06
CA HIS A 126 8.78 -19.09 -2.06
C HIS A 126 8.29 -19.32 -0.62
N GLY A 127 7.20 -20.08 -0.42
CA GLY A 127 6.60 -20.30 0.89
C GLY A 127 5.82 -19.10 1.45
N VAL A 128 5.80 -17.98 0.73
CA VAL A 128 5.19 -16.72 1.14
C VAL A 128 4.40 -16.14 -0.04
N GLY A 129 3.11 -15.90 0.15
CA GLY A 129 2.29 -15.19 -0.83
C GLY A 129 2.45 -13.66 -0.74
N PRO A 130 1.79 -12.91 -1.63
CA PRO A 130 1.92 -11.46 -1.66
C PRO A 130 1.38 -10.82 -0.37
N GLN A 131 2.13 -9.90 0.21
CA GLN A 131 1.68 -9.14 1.38
C GLN A 131 0.65 -8.08 1.03
N THR A 132 0.66 -7.61 -0.21
CA THR A 132 -0.36 -6.66 -0.68
C THR A 132 -0.89 -7.03 -2.05
N ILE A 133 -2.19 -6.76 -2.26
CA ILE A 133 -2.84 -6.82 -3.57
C ILE A 133 -3.52 -5.47 -3.81
N SER A 134 -3.14 -4.80 -4.88
CA SER A 134 -3.80 -3.58 -5.34
C SER A 134 -4.88 -3.90 -6.36
N VAL A 135 -6.01 -3.22 -6.26
CA VAL A 135 -7.17 -3.43 -7.12
C VAL A 135 -7.53 -2.16 -7.91
N PRO A 136 -6.63 -1.63 -8.76
CA PRO A 136 -6.98 -0.49 -9.60
C PRO A 136 -7.96 -0.88 -10.71
N ARG A 137 -8.86 0.04 -11.04
CA ARG A 137 -9.64 0.01 -12.29
C ARG A 137 -9.10 1.03 -13.27
N ILE A 138 -9.32 0.78 -14.56
CA ILE A 138 -9.01 1.78 -15.58
C ILE A 138 -9.86 3.02 -15.34
N LYS A 139 -9.23 4.17 -15.30
CA LYS A 139 -9.84 5.50 -15.20
C LYS A 139 -9.23 6.39 -16.27
N ARG A 140 -9.89 7.49 -16.55
CA ARG A 140 -9.38 8.49 -17.46
C ARG A 140 -8.00 8.98 -17.03
N ALA A 141 -7.13 9.20 -18.00
CA ALA A 141 -5.84 9.86 -17.85
C ALA A 141 -5.59 10.66 -19.13
N ASP A 142 -4.56 11.50 -19.18
CA ASP A 142 -4.30 12.39 -20.31
C ASP A 142 -4.28 11.66 -21.66
N ASP A 143 -3.66 10.46 -21.70
CA ASP A 143 -3.52 9.64 -22.91
C ASP A 143 -4.41 8.39 -22.91
N ILE A 144 -5.33 8.25 -21.95
CA ILE A 144 -6.17 7.06 -21.80
C ILE A 144 -7.64 7.45 -21.73
N ASP A 145 -8.39 7.06 -22.76
CA ASP A 145 -9.85 7.11 -22.75
C ASP A 145 -10.39 5.73 -22.32
N PRO A 146 -11.05 5.59 -21.16
CA PRO A 146 -11.64 4.33 -20.74
C PRO A 146 -12.66 3.74 -21.74
N SER A 147 -13.29 4.58 -22.56
CA SER A 147 -14.25 4.14 -23.57
C SER A 147 -13.60 3.38 -24.74
N ALA A 148 -12.28 3.46 -24.89
CA ALA A 148 -11.52 2.67 -25.85
C ALA A 148 -11.36 1.19 -25.44
N PHE A 149 -11.80 0.82 -24.22
CA PHE A 149 -11.71 -0.53 -23.68
C PHE A 149 -13.11 -1.10 -23.41
N ASP A 150 -13.45 -2.20 -24.07
CA ASP A 150 -14.78 -2.85 -23.96
C ASP A 150 -15.02 -3.58 -22.63
N ASN A 151 -14.02 -3.63 -21.74
CA ASN A 151 -14.03 -4.40 -20.51
C ASN A 151 -14.22 -3.55 -19.24
N SER A 152 -14.90 -2.42 -19.37
CA SER A 152 -15.14 -1.53 -18.22
C SER A 152 -15.88 -2.25 -17.08
N ILE A 153 -15.53 -1.89 -15.84
CA ILE A 153 -16.01 -2.53 -14.60
C ILE A 153 -16.97 -1.60 -13.87
N SER A 154 -18.22 -2.02 -13.67
CA SER A 154 -19.17 -1.31 -12.82
C SER A 154 -18.75 -1.34 -11.34
N ASP A 155 -19.29 -0.44 -10.54
CA ASP A 155 -19.02 -0.41 -9.10
C ASP A 155 -19.46 -1.71 -8.40
N GLU A 156 -20.61 -2.26 -8.75
CA GLU A 156 -21.11 -3.52 -8.20
C GLU A 156 -20.20 -4.71 -8.55
N LEU A 157 -19.69 -4.76 -9.78
CA LEU A 157 -18.76 -5.81 -10.18
C LEU A 157 -17.40 -5.63 -9.47
N PHE A 158 -16.94 -4.39 -9.33
CA PHE A 158 -15.73 -4.08 -8.60
C PHE A 158 -15.80 -4.52 -7.13
N GLU A 159 -16.92 -4.23 -6.46
CA GLU A 159 -17.19 -4.70 -5.09
C GLU A 159 -17.14 -6.24 -4.99
N LYS A 160 -17.74 -6.95 -5.95
CA LYS A 160 -17.67 -8.42 -5.99
C LYS A 160 -16.24 -8.94 -6.17
N ILE A 161 -15.45 -8.31 -7.05
CA ILE A 161 -14.04 -8.68 -7.25
C ILE A 161 -13.26 -8.51 -5.93
N ILE A 162 -13.42 -7.38 -5.25
CA ILE A 162 -12.77 -7.12 -3.95
C ILE A 162 -13.15 -8.20 -2.93
N ALA A 163 -14.45 -8.49 -2.79
CA ALA A 163 -14.91 -9.50 -1.85
C ALA A 163 -14.35 -10.89 -2.18
N CYS A 164 -14.32 -11.26 -3.47
CA CYS A 164 -13.77 -12.55 -3.90
C CYS A 164 -12.28 -12.66 -3.65
N ILE A 165 -11.47 -11.61 -3.91
CA ILE A 165 -10.03 -11.59 -3.60
C ILE A 165 -9.84 -11.72 -2.08
N ARG A 166 -10.61 -11.00 -1.27
CA ARG A 166 -10.52 -11.08 0.19
C ARG A 166 -10.79 -12.50 0.73
N ILE A 167 -11.73 -13.24 0.11
CA ILE A 167 -12.02 -14.62 0.50
C ILE A 167 -10.92 -15.57 0.02
N ALA A 168 -10.42 -15.38 -1.20
CA ALA A 168 -9.42 -16.26 -1.81
C ALA A 168 -8.02 -16.09 -1.18
N VAL A 169 -7.64 -14.84 -0.85
CA VAL A 169 -6.32 -14.51 -0.26
C VAL A 169 -6.52 -13.74 1.06
N PRO A 170 -7.01 -14.41 2.12
CA PRO A 170 -7.49 -13.75 3.33
C PRO A 170 -6.39 -13.03 4.14
N TYR A 171 -5.14 -13.42 4.00
CA TYR A 171 -3.99 -12.87 4.72
C TYR A 171 -3.42 -11.59 4.11
N THR A 172 -3.70 -11.30 2.82
CA THR A 172 -3.09 -10.17 2.11
C THR A 172 -3.67 -8.82 2.53
N GLY A 173 -2.85 -7.78 2.52
CA GLY A 173 -3.32 -6.40 2.56
C GLY A 173 -3.93 -6.02 1.21
N MET A 174 -5.15 -5.49 1.18
CA MET A 174 -5.76 -5.04 -0.07
C MET A 174 -5.80 -3.53 -0.14
N ILE A 175 -5.28 -2.99 -1.25
CA ILE A 175 -5.07 -1.55 -1.45
C ILE A 175 -6.11 -0.98 -2.42
N ILE A 176 -6.76 0.11 -2.02
CA ILE A 176 -7.55 0.96 -2.89
C ILE A 176 -6.93 2.37 -2.97
N SER A 177 -6.82 2.89 -4.19
CA SER A 177 -6.23 4.20 -4.42
C SER A 177 -7.26 5.33 -4.47
N THR A 178 -6.77 6.56 -4.54
CA THR A 178 -7.56 7.78 -4.75
C THR A 178 -8.18 7.90 -6.15
N ARG A 179 -7.95 6.94 -7.05
CA ARG A 179 -8.69 6.81 -8.32
C ARG A 179 -10.18 6.62 -8.08
N GLU A 180 -10.55 6.01 -6.95
CA GLU A 180 -11.93 5.78 -6.58
C GLU A 180 -12.46 6.91 -5.69
N GLY A 181 -13.70 7.30 -5.94
CA GLY A 181 -14.38 8.31 -5.12
C GLY A 181 -14.76 7.79 -3.73
N GLU A 182 -15.11 8.71 -2.84
CA GLU A 182 -15.39 8.46 -1.44
C GLU A 182 -16.37 7.31 -1.19
N LYS A 183 -17.52 7.29 -1.87
CA LYS A 183 -18.56 6.26 -1.69
C LYS A 183 -18.08 4.86 -2.05
N VAL A 184 -17.35 4.73 -3.15
CA VAL A 184 -16.78 3.43 -3.58
C VAL A 184 -15.74 2.98 -2.58
N ARG A 185 -14.90 3.89 -2.09
CA ARG A 185 -13.86 3.58 -1.10
C ARG A 185 -14.46 3.16 0.25
N GLU A 186 -15.52 3.83 0.71
CA GLU A 186 -16.25 3.45 1.92
C GLU A 186 -16.83 2.03 1.81
N LYS A 187 -17.49 1.73 0.69
CA LYS A 187 -18.01 0.40 0.43
C LYS A 187 -16.91 -0.65 0.36
N ALA A 188 -15.82 -0.35 -0.34
CA ALA A 188 -14.67 -1.24 -0.46
C ALA A 188 -14.03 -1.57 0.90
N LEU A 189 -13.89 -0.59 1.80
CA LEU A 189 -13.45 -0.80 3.18
C LEU A 189 -14.36 -1.78 3.93
N SER A 190 -15.67 -1.66 3.76
CA SER A 190 -16.65 -2.53 4.44
C SER A 190 -16.61 -3.99 3.98
N ILE A 191 -16.03 -4.29 2.82
CA ILE A 191 -16.01 -5.62 2.20
C ILE A 191 -14.61 -6.24 2.08
N GLY A 192 -13.56 -5.57 2.60
CA GLY A 192 -12.26 -6.23 2.68
C GLY A 192 -11.03 -5.42 2.36
N ILE A 193 -11.15 -4.20 1.85
CA ILE A 193 -9.99 -3.31 1.72
C ILE A 193 -9.43 -2.99 3.11
N SER A 194 -8.12 -3.08 3.25
CA SER A 194 -7.39 -2.84 4.50
C SER A 194 -6.30 -1.77 4.40
N GLN A 195 -6.00 -1.32 3.18
CA GLN A 195 -5.02 -0.26 2.94
C GLN A 195 -5.63 0.78 1.99
N ILE A 196 -5.38 2.05 2.27
CA ILE A 196 -6.00 3.16 1.54
C ILE A 196 -5.00 4.28 1.32
N SER A 197 -5.00 4.86 0.13
CA SER A 197 -4.22 6.07 -0.17
C SER A 197 -4.97 7.31 0.28
N GLY A 198 -4.25 8.34 0.71
CA GLY A 198 -4.81 9.64 1.08
C GLY A 198 -3.88 10.78 0.71
N GLY A 199 -4.43 11.91 0.30
CA GLY A 199 -3.66 13.10 -0.07
C GLY A 199 -2.80 12.93 -1.32
N SER A 200 -3.20 12.06 -2.26
CA SER A 200 -2.40 11.76 -3.45
C SER A 200 -2.34 12.94 -4.42
N ARG A 201 -1.17 13.13 -5.04
CA ARG A 201 -0.94 14.02 -6.18
C ARG A 201 -0.23 13.20 -7.26
N THR A 202 -0.73 13.23 -8.48
CA THR A 202 -0.25 12.40 -9.59
C THR A 202 0.46 13.20 -10.68
N SER A 203 0.41 14.52 -10.61
CA SER A 203 1.17 15.42 -11.47
C SER A 203 2.63 15.54 -11.03
N VAL A 204 3.52 15.81 -11.97
CA VAL A 204 4.93 16.08 -11.70
C VAL A 204 5.06 17.34 -10.83
N GLY A 205 5.74 17.23 -9.68
CA GLY A 205 5.88 18.34 -8.72
C GLY A 205 4.61 18.67 -7.95
N GLY A 206 3.54 17.87 -8.03
CA GLY A 206 2.23 18.15 -7.46
C GLY A 206 2.17 18.36 -5.94
N TYR A 207 3.22 17.98 -5.20
CA TYR A 207 3.32 18.24 -3.76
C TYR A 207 3.99 19.57 -3.42
N THR A 208 4.62 20.23 -4.39
CA THR A 208 5.37 21.48 -4.17
C THR A 208 4.66 22.72 -4.72
N GLU A 209 3.67 22.56 -5.59
CA GLU A 209 2.97 23.65 -6.25
C GLU A 209 1.47 23.53 -6.06
N GLU A 210 0.86 24.58 -5.49
CA GLU A 210 -0.59 24.62 -5.19
C GLU A 210 -1.45 24.82 -6.45
N GLU A 211 -0.90 25.37 -7.55
CA GLU A 211 -1.63 25.74 -8.77
C GLU A 211 -0.88 25.33 -10.05
N ARG A 212 -0.80 24.03 -10.37
CA ARG A 212 -0.44 23.65 -11.72
C ARG A 212 -1.65 23.18 -12.51
N PRO A 213 -1.73 23.48 -13.84
CA PRO A 213 -2.75 22.90 -14.69
C PRO A 213 -2.65 21.37 -14.65
N HIS A 214 -3.81 20.71 -14.75
CA HIS A 214 -3.96 19.24 -14.70
C HIS A 214 -3.32 18.48 -15.88
N ASP A 215 -2.43 19.11 -16.64
CA ASP A 215 -1.91 18.65 -17.93
C ASP A 215 -0.81 17.59 -17.84
N SER A 216 -0.50 17.07 -16.65
CA SER A 216 0.57 16.06 -16.47
C SER A 216 0.19 14.97 -15.47
N GLU A 217 -1.10 14.74 -15.25
CA GLU A 217 -1.56 13.73 -14.29
C GLU A 217 -1.42 12.32 -14.87
N GLN A 218 -0.80 11.42 -14.12
CA GLN A 218 -0.70 10.02 -14.49
C GLN A 218 -2.08 9.33 -14.58
N PHE A 219 -3.04 9.80 -13.77
CA PHE A 219 -4.45 9.42 -13.77
C PHE A 219 -5.27 10.43 -12.97
N ASP A 220 -6.56 10.53 -13.28
CA ASP A 220 -7.48 11.40 -12.54
C ASP A 220 -7.64 10.93 -11.09
N VAL A 221 -7.46 11.86 -10.17
CA VAL A 221 -7.67 11.63 -8.73
C VAL A 221 -9.11 12.00 -8.40
N SER A 222 -9.96 10.98 -8.16
CA SER A 222 -11.37 11.19 -7.80
C SER A 222 -11.54 11.64 -6.34
N ASP A 223 -10.65 11.21 -5.44
CA ASP A 223 -10.64 11.65 -4.05
C ASP A 223 -9.46 12.58 -3.79
N GLN A 224 -9.74 13.87 -3.79
CA GLN A 224 -8.75 14.94 -3.65
C GLN A 224 -8.56 15.42 -2.20
N ARG A 225 -9.22 14.76 -1.23
CA ARG A 225 -9.09 15.11 0.18
C ARG A 225 -7.64 15.03 0.65
N THR A 226 -7.30 15.92 1.57
CA THR A 226 -6.02 15.90 2.28
C THR A 226 -5.88 14.63 3.11
N LEU A 227 -4.67 14.30 3.53
CA LEU A 227 -4.44 13.17 4.43
C LEU A 227 -5.22 13.31 5.73
N ASP A 228 -5.29 14.51 6.30
CA ASP A 228 -6.00 14.77 7.55
C ASP A 228 -7.50 14.54 7.43
N GLU A 229 -8.11 15.00 6.33
CA GLU A 229 -9.52 14.76 6.04
C GLU A 229 -9.82 13.26 5.86
N VAL A 230 -8.95 12.52 5.17
CA VAL A 230 -9.10 11.06 5.00
C VAL A 230 -8.96 10.34 6.34
N VAL A 231 -8.00 10.70 7.17
CA VAL A 231 -7.81 10.14 8.52
C VAL A 231 -9.04 10.39 9.39
N ASN A 232 -9.56 11.63 9.39
CA ASN A 232 -10.75 11.97 10.15
C ASN A 232 -12.00 11.20 9.67
N TRP A 233 -12.17 11.10 8.35
CA TRP A 233 -13.25 10.32 7.74
C TRP A 233 -13.19 8.83 8.15
N LEU A 234 -12.03 8.19 8.07
CA LEU A 234 -11.85 6.81 8.49
C LEU A 234 -12.23 6.59 9.96
N MET A 235 -11.83 7.51 10.85
CA MET A 235 -12.18 7.44 12.26
C MET A 235 -13.68 7.62 12.52
N LYS A 236 -14.34 8.51 11.77
CA LYS A 236 -15.82 8.68 11.82
C LYS A 236 -16.57 7.44 11.34
N LEU A 237 -15.98 6.65 10.43
CA LEU A 237 -16.50 5.32 10.02
C LEU A 237 -16.18 4.21 11.02
N GLY A 238 -15.40 4.48 12.06
CA GLY A 238 -15.03 3.51 13.10
C GLY A 238 -13.79 2.69 12.79
N TYR A 239 -13.02 3.06 11.77
CA TYR A 239 -11.72 2.45 11.47
C TYR A 239 -10.60 3.14 12.25
N ILE A 240 -9.51 2.41 12.49
CA ILE A 240 -8.29 2.93 13.12
C ILE A 240 -7.23 3.13 12.04
N PRO A 241 -6.97 4.36 11.57
CA PRO A 241 -5.85 4.63 10.67
C PRO A 241 -4.53 4.27 11.36
N SER A 242 -3.71 3.43 10.71
CA SER A 242 -2.44 2.97 11.26
C SER A 242 -1.28 3.42 10.38
N PHE A 243 -0.29 4.04 11.00
CA PHE A 243 0.99 4.40 10.39
C PHE A 243 2.13 3.48 10.85
N CYS A 244 1.78 2.29 11.36
CA CYS A 244 2.74 1.35 11.93
C CYS A 244 3.68 0.76 10.88
N THR A 245 4.97 0.77 11.20
CA THR A 245 6.05 0.14 10.41
C THR A 245 6.84 -0.88 11.25
N ALA A 246 6.31 -1.29 12.40
CA ALA A 246 7.04 -2.11 13.37
C ALA A 246 7.50 -3.45 12.79
N CYS A 247 6.68 -4.12 11.97
CA CYS A 247 7.02 -5.42 11.43
C CYS A 247 8.32 -5.40 10.60
N TYR A 248 8.53 -4.39 9.77
CA TYR A 248 9.77 -4.23 8.99
C TYR A 248 11.00 -4.04 9.85
N ARG A 249 10.85 -3.36 10.97
CA ARG A 249 11.94 -2.98 11.87
C ARG A 249 12.27 -4.07 12.91
N GLU A 250 11.32 -4.96 13.17
CA GLU A 250 11.45 -6.09 14.09
C GLU A 250 11.70 -7.43 13.36
N GLY A 251 11.98 -7.38 12.06
CA GLY A 251 12.19 -8.58 11.24
C GLY A 251 10.98 -9.52 11.23
N ARG A 252 9.77 -8.95 11.31
CA ARG A 252 8.51 -9.68 11.17
C ARG A 252 7.97 -9.48 9.75
N THR A 253 8.71 -9.97 8.77
CA THR A 253 8.37 -9.95 7.34
C THR A 253 8.33 -11.38 6.81
N GLY A 254 7.95 -11.57 5.56
CA GLY A 254 7.94 -12.87 4.90
C GLY A 254 7.14 -13.93 5.67
N ASP A 255 7.68 -15.14 5.77
CA ASP A 255 7.06 -16.29 6.44
C ASP A 255 6.70 -16.00 7.90
N ARG A 256 7.57 -15.32 8.63
CA ARG A 256 7.31 -14.94 10.03
C ARG A 256 6.06 -14.06 10.17
N PHE A 257 5.88 -13.08 9.29
CA PHE A 257 4.68 -12.24 9.26
C PHE A 257 3.44 -13.06 8.90
N MET A 258 3.53 -13.85 7.83
CA MET A 258 2.41 -14.67 7.36
C MET A 258 1.94 -15.68 8.40
N SER A 259 2.86 -16.31 9.14
CA SER A 259 2.53 -17.20 10.24
C SER A 259 1.72 -16.49 11.33
N LEU A 260 2.12 -15.28 11.72
CA LEU A 260 1.41 -14.48 12.72
C LEU A 260 0.02 -14.01 12.21
N CYS A 261 -0.11 -13.73 10.91
CA CYS A 261 -1.39 -13.38 10.30
C CYS A 261 -2.35 -14.58 10.25
N LYS A 262 -1.87 -15.72 9.76
CA LYS A 262 -2.69 -16.95 9.62
C LYS A 262 -3.23 -17.46 10.96
N ASN A 263 -2.50 -17.30 12.06
CA ASN A 263 -2.94 -17.72 13.39
C ASN A 263 -3.59 -16.61 14.23
N GLY A 264 -3.69 -15.39 13.69
CA GLY A 264 -4.31 -14.23 14.35
C GLY A 264 -3.47 -13.57 15.45
N GLN A 265 -2.29 -14.07 15.77
CA GLN A 265 -1.43 -13.50 16.84
C GLN A 265 -0.92 -12.09 16.51
N ILE A 266 -0.85 -11.74 15.22
CA ILE A 266 -0.44 -10.41 14.77
C ILE A 266 -1.30 -9.29 15.40
N LEU A 267 -2.55 -9.56 15.72
CA LEU A 267 -3.46 -8.59 16.36
C LEU A 267 -2.95 -8.08 17.70
N ASN A 268 -2.18 -8.89 18.43
CA ASN A 268 -1.58 -8.48 19.72
C ASN A 268 -0.50 -7.39 19.56
N CYS A 269 0.05 -7.23 18.37
CA CYS A 269 0.99 -6.15 18.03
C CYS A 269 0.29 -5.07 17.21
N CYS A 270 -0.49 -5.44 16.19
CA CYS A 270 -1.08 -4.50 15.24
C CYS A 270 -2.06 -3.53 15.90
N HIS A 271 -2.97 -4.01 16.76
CA HIS A 271 -3.96 -3.14 17.38
C HIS A 271 -3.33 -2.08 18.30
N PRO A 272 -2.49 -2.42 19.30
CA PRO A 272 -1.84 -1.40 20.11
C PRO A 272 -0.88 -0.51 19.30
N ASN A 273 -0.15 -1.05 18.33
CA ASN A 273 0.73 -0.25 17.46
C ASN A 273 -0.06 0.75 16.60
N ALA A 274 -1.24 0.37 16.12
CA ALA A 274 -2.11 1.28 15.37
C ALA A 274 -2.55 2.46 16.24
N LEU A 275 -2.95 2.20 17.50
CA LEU A 275 -3.35 3.26 18.45
C LEU A 275 -2.19 4.19 18.79
N MET A 276 -0.99 3.65 19.02
CA MET A 276 0.20 4.47 19.31
C MET A 276 0.61 5.33 18.13
N THR A 277 0.66 4.77 16.91
CA THR A 277 1.04 5.55 15.72
C THR A 277 -0.04 6.56 15.32
N LEU A 278 -1.32 6.25 15.54
CA LEU A 278 -2.39 7.23 15.40
C LEU A 278 -2.24 8.35 16.43
N THR A 279 -1.87 8.05 17.67
CA THR A 279 -1.61 9.06 18.71
C THR A 279 -0.47 9.99 18.29
N GLU A 280 0.61 9.45 17.73
CA GLU A 280 1.71 10.26 17.18
C GLU A 280 1.20 11.22 16.10
N TYR A 281 0.44 10.71 15.12
CA TYR A 281 -0.13 11.53 14.06
C TYR A 281 -1.03 12.65 14.62
N LEU A 282 -1.95 12.30 15.52
CA LEU A 282 -2.87 13.26 16.13
C LEU A 282 -2.13 14.35 16.90
N THR A 283 -1.08 13.98 17.63
CA THR A 283 -0.30 14.94 18.44
C THR A 283 0.49 15.90 17.58
N ASP A 284 1.13 15.41 16.51
CA ASP A 284 2.15 16.18 15.78
C ASP A 284 1.62 16.88 14.53
N TYR A 285 0.56 16.36 13.89
CA TYR A 285 0.18 16.76 12.53
C TYR A 285 -1.30 17.10 12.33
N ALA A 286 -2.20 16.51 13.12
CA ALA A 286 -3.63 16.60 12.86
C ALA A 286 -4.23 17.97 13.19
N SER A 287 -5.32 18.31 12.51
CA SER A 287 -6.20 19.44 12.85
C SER A 287 -6.94 19.19 14.18
N ASP A 288 -7.49 20.24 14.78
CA ASP A 288 -8.19 20.12 16.05
C ASP A 288 -9.45 19.25 15.98
N ASP A 289 -10.19 19.26 14.86
CA ASP A 289 -11.34 18.38 14.64
C ASP A 289 -10.89 16.91 14.57
N THR A 290 -9.83 16.63 13.84
CA THR A 290 -9.24 15.30 13.72
C THR A 290 -8.71 14.79 15.05
N LYS A 291 -8.04 15.66 15.85
CA LYS A 291 -7.62 15.34 17.22
C LYS A 291 -8.77 14.94 18.10
N LYS A 292 -9.84 15.72 18.09
CA LYS A 292 -11.03 15.45 18.91
C LYS A 292 -11.64 14.09 18.59
N THR A 293 -11.85 13.80 17.31
CA THR A 293 -12.39 12.52 16.83
C THR A 293 -11.45 11.37 17.21
N GLY A 294 -10.15 11.55 16.97
CA GLY A 294 -9.16 10.50 17.13
C GLY A 294 -8.89 10.13 18.58
N PHE A 295 -8.74 11.08 19.48
CA PHE A 295 -8.53 10.76 20.90
C PHE A 295 -9.73 10.06 21.53
N ALA A 296 -10.96 10.46 21.16
CA ALA A 296 -12.16 9.75 21.61
C ALA A 296 -12.20 8.29 21.10
N LEU A 297 -11.77 8.06 19.85
CA LEU A 297 -11.65 6.70 19.31
C LEU A 297 -10.57 5.89 20.05
N ILE A 298 -9.38 6.45 20.28
CA ILE A 298 -8.27 5.78 20.96
C ILE A 298 -8.68 5.34 22.35
N GLU A 299 -9.31 6.19 23.15
CA GLU A 299 -9.78 5.84 24.49
C GLU A 299 -10.72 4.63 24.48
N LYS A 300 -11.67 4.60 23.54
CA LYS A 300 -12.60 3.48 23.36
C LYS A 300 -11.88 2.19 22.93
N GLU A 301 -10.93 2.29 22.00
CA GLU A 301 -10.24 1.14 21.42
C GLU A 301 -9.18 0.54 22.36
N LEU A 302 -8.54 1.35 23.21
CA LEU A 302 -7.65 0.86 24.27
C LEU A 302 -8.37 -0.12 25.22
N GLU A 303 -9.66 0.10 25.51
CA GLU A 303 -10.45 -0.79 26.35
C GLU A 303 -10.69 -2.16 25.71
N LYS A 304 -10.65 -2.26 24.39
CA LYS A 304 -10.85 -3.51 23.63
C LYS A 304 -9.61 -4.40 23.56
N ILE A 305 -8.43 -3.94 23.99
CA ILE A 305 -7.22 -4.77 24.02
C ILE A 305 -7.42 -5.91 25.01
N PRO A 306 -7.40 -7.18 24.56
CA PRO A 306 -7.80 -8.30 25.40
C PRO A 306 -6.74 -8.68 26.44
N ALA A 307 -5.45 -8.49 26.16
CA ALA A 307 -4.35 -8.85 27.04
C ALA A 307 -4.09 -7.72 28.07
N PRO A 308 -4.31 -7.93 29.38
CA PRO A 308 -4.20 -6.85 30.38
C PRO A 308 -2.83 -6.18 30.42
N LYS A 309 -1.75 -6.94 30.26
CA LYS A 309 -0.38 -6.39 30.23
C LYS A 309 -0.15 -5.52 29.01
N VAL A 310 -0.59 -5.96 27.82
CA VAL A 310 -0.48 -5.19 26.58
C VAL A 310 -1.32 -3.91 26.69
N LYS A 311 -2.55 -4.01 27.22
CA LYS A 311 -3.41 -2.86 27.47
C LYS A 311 -2.74 -1.82 28.37
N ALA A 312 -2.15 -2.24 29.49
CA ALA A 312 -1.48 -1.34 30.42
C ALA A 312 -0.31 -0.59 29.76
N ILE A 313 0.56 -1.32 29.06
CA ILE A 313 1.70 -0.73 28.32
C ILE A 313 1.21 0.21 27.22
N ALA A 314 0.18 -0.19 26.45
CA ALA A 314 -0.36 0.66 25.39
C ALA A 314 -0.94 1.98 25.94
N LYS A 315 -1.65 1.95 27.07
CA LYS A 315 -2.16 3.14 27.76
C LYS A 315 -1.02 4.06 28.22
N GLU A 316 -0.01 3.51 28.87
CA GLU A 316 1.17 4.26 29.31
C GLU A 316 1.87 4.93 28.12
N ASN A 317 2.11 4.19 27.05
CA ASN A 317 2.76 4.72 25.85
C ASN A 317 1.92 5.82 25.16
N VAL A 318 0.60 5.65 25.08
CA VAL A 318 -0.30 6.68 24.52
C VAL A 318 -0.24 7.97 25.34
N GLU A 319 -0.23 7.87 26.67
CA GLU A 319 -0.08 9.03 27.54
C GLU A 319 1.30 9.68 27.41
N GLU A 320 2.36 8.88 27.33
CA GLU A 320 3.73 9.36 27.13
C GLU A 320 3.87 10.11 25.78
N ILE A 321 3.29 9.59 24.67
CA ILE A 321 3.29 10.27 23.36
C ILE A 321 2.59 11.63 23.45
N ARG A 322 1.49 11.72 24.18
CA ARG A 322 0.72 12.98 24.35
C ARG A 322 1.43 14.00 25.22
N ALA A 323 2.14 13.54 26.26
CA ALA A 323 2.74 14.38 27.28
C ALA A 323 4.20 14.79 26.98
N SER A 324 4.88 14.09 26.09
CA SER A 324 6.31 14.29 25.81
C SER A 324 6.64 14.33 24.31
N ASN A 325 7.92 14.47 24.01
CA ASN A 325 8.44 14.38 22.64
C ASN A 325 8.87 12.94 22.27
N ARG A 326 8.62 11.95 23.11
CA ARG A 326 8.93 10.56 22.77
C ARG A 326 7.96 10.03 21.72
N ARG A 327 8.53 9.35 20.76
CA ARG A 327 7.81 8.73 19.65
C ARG A 327 8.38 7.34 19.43
N ASP A 328 7.75 6.60 18.51
CA ASP A 328 8.28 5.34 18.02
C ASP A 328 8.19 4.19 19.03
N PHE A 329 7.14 4.20 19.82
CA PHE A 329 6.79 3.05 20.65
C PHE A 329 6.22 1.93 19.76
N ARG A 330 6.59 0.68 20.09
CA ARG A 330 6.09 -0.49 19.35
C ARG A 330 6.17 -1.78 20.17
N PHE A 331 5.31 -2.71 19.79
CA PHE A 331 5.29 -4.08 20.27
C PHE A 331 5.93 -5.02 19.25
#